data_b39e264b417fcde326ccd03a7b9108b4
#
_entry.id   b39e264b417fcde326ccd03a7b9108b4
#
_cell.length_a   1.000
_cell.length_b   1.000
_cell.length_c   1.000
_cell.angle_alpha   90.00
_cell.angle_beta   90.00
_cell.angle_gamma   90.00
#
_symmetry.space_group_name_H-M   'P 1'
#
loop_
_entity.id
_entity.type
_entity.pdbx_description
1 polymer ?
#
loop_
_entity_poly.entity_id
_entity_poly.type
_entity_poly.pdbx_seq_one_letter_code
_entity_poly.pdbx_strand_id
1 'polypeptide(L)'
;EEFVEGEEFGAQAFVYNGEVQFILPHGDYVFHGDTGVPIGHFAPYNLSEDVIEDAKAQLRGAVKAMQLDNCAINADFILKDNKTYVLELGGRCGATCLAELTSIYYGFDYYEKILKTALGEDPAFTFDKPFVPNASHLLMSNKDGIIKSQTDHNEPNDNIYEVEFDYQPGDEVHKFHVGPHRIGHIITKGETLEDAQKLLFEAMDKVEIVVE
;
A
#
# COMPACT_ATOMS: atom_id res chain seq x y z
N GLU A 1 -9.87 18.60 16.54
CA GLU A 1 -9.10 17.49 17.12
C GLU A 1 -7.80 17.99 17.75
N GLU A 2 -7.19 17.19 18.62
CA GLU A 2 -5.91 17.50 19.24
C GLU A 2 -4.78 17.15 18.27
N PHE A 3 -3.80 18.03 18.14
CA PHE A 3 -2.57 17.72 17.38
C PHE A 3 -1.68 16.78 18.21
N VAL A 4 -1.36 15.62 17.66
CA VAL A 4 -0.45 14.65 18.25
C VAL A 4 0.84 14.61 17.43
N GLU A 5 1.95 15.00 18.03
CA GLU A 5 3.27 14.89 17.42
C GLU A 5 3.80 13.47 17.61
N GLY A 6 4.10 12.76 16.54
CA GLY A 6 4.58 11.37 16.55
C GLY A 6 4.96 10.87 15.17
N GLU A 7 5.25 9.59 15.10
CA GLU A 7 5.59 8.90 13.86
C GLU A 7 4.31 8.39 13.18
N GLU A 8 4.12 8.73 11.92
CA GLU A 8 2.95 8.31 11.14
C GLU A 8 3.19 6.97 10.46
N PHE A 9 2.19 6.09 10.47
CA PHE A 9 2.17 4.85 9.70
C PHE A 9 0.74 4.51 9.30
N GLY A 10 0.60 3.82 8.17
CA GLY A 10 -0.68 3.30 7.71
C GLY A 10 -0.90 1.84 8.11
N ALA A 11 -2.13 1.36 7.99
CA ALA A 11 -2.43 -0.05 8.13
C ALA A 11 -3.58 -0.48 7.21
N GLN A 12 -3.42 -1.63 6.55
CA GLN A 12 -4.52 -2.36 5.93
C GLN A 12 -5.10 -3.34 6.94
N ALA A 13 -6.42 -3.44 6.97
CA ALA A 13 -7.11 -4.40 7.82
C ALA A 13 -8.41 -4.88 7.16
N PHE A 14 -9.03 -5.89 7.74
CA PHE A 14 -10.33 -6.36 7.31
C PHE A 14 -11.22 -6.64 8.52
N VAL A 15 -12.47 -6.24 8.44
CA VAL A 15 -13.49 -6.56 9.44
C VAL A 15 -14.50 -7.51 8.83
N TYR A 16 -14.78 -8.61 9.51
CA TYR A 16 -15.77 -9.58 9.09
C TYR A 16 -16.52 -10.14 10.30
N ASN A 17 -17.86 -10.06 10.27
CA ASN A 17 -18.74 -10.45 11.38
C ASN A 17 -18.38 -9.80 12.72
N GLY A 18 -18.04 -8.49 12.68
CA GLY A 18 -17.68 -7.70 13.85
C GLY A 18 -16.26 -7.90 14.38
N GLU A 19 -15.47 -8.79 13.75
CA GLU A 19 -14.11 -9.12 14.19
C GLU A 19 -13.06 -8.62 13.19
N VAL A 20 -11.99 -8.01 13.71
CA VAL A 20 -10.81 -7.63 12.90
C VAL A 20 -10.01 -8.88 12.60
N GLN A 21 -9.98 -9.28 11.34
CA GLN A 21 -9.35 -10.52 10.86
C GLN A 21 -7.81 -10.42 10.84
N PHE A 22 -7.30 -9.28 10.43
CA PHE A 22 -5.87 -8.96 10.45
C PHE A 22 -5.66 -7.45 10.51
N ILE A 23 -4.44 -7.05 10.83
CA ILE A 23 -3.88 -5.71 10.62
C ILE A 23 -2.50 -5.87 10.00
N LEU A 24 -2.23 -5.15 8.89
CA LEU A 24 -0.93 -5.08 8.24
C LEU A 24 -0.44 -3.63 8.29
N PRO A 25 0.42 -3.27 9.25
CA PRO A 25 1.08 -1.97 9.24
C PRO A 25 1.95 -1.81 8.00
N HIS A 26 1.91 -0.63 7.39
CA HIS A 26 2.75 -0.26 6.25
C HIS A 26 3.34 1.13 6.44
N GLY A 27 4.46 1.38 5.80
CA GLY A 27 5.06 2.70 5.71
C GLY A 27 4.89 3.25 4.29
N ASP A 28 5.16 4.56 4.15
CA ASP A 28 4.90 5.30 2.94
C ASP A 28 6.17 5.95 2.40
N TYR A 29 6.34 5.92 1.08
CA TYR A 29 7.19 6.86 0.35
C TYR A 29 6.36 8.07 -0.01
N VAL A 30 6.76 9.24 0.43
CA VAL A 30 5.97 10.48 0.28
C VAL A 30 6.59 11.38 -0.77
N PHE A 31 5.77 11.97 -1.63
CA PHE A 31 6.19 12.95 -2.60
C PHE A 31 6.60 14.25 -1.91
N HIS A 32 7.88 14.59 -2.00
CA HIS A 32 8.43 15.84 -1.45
C HIS A 32 8.16 17.03 -2.38
N GLY A 33 6.89 17.32 -2.61
CA GLY A 33 6.40 18.44 -3.40
C GLY A 33 5.36 19.24 -2.62
N ASP A 34 4.44 19.86 -3.34
CA ASP A 34 3.43 20.74 -2.77
C ASP A 34 2.29 20.00 -2.05
N THR A 35 2.16 18.68 -2.26
CA THR A 35 0.98 17.92 -1.86
C THR A 35 1.21 16.87 -0.77
N GLY A 36 2.44 16.38 -0.57
CA GLY A 36 2.74 15.35 0.43
C GLY A 36 2.01 14.01 0.22
N VAL A 37 1.58 13.70 -1.02
CA VAL A 37 0.86 12.45 -1.30
C VAL A 37 1.78 11.23 -1.32
N PRO A 38 1.30 10.04 -0.89
CA PRO A 38 2.06 8.80 -1.02
C PRO A 38 2.34 8.46 -2.48
N ILE A 39 3.59 8.11 -2.77
CA ILE A 39 4.07 7.66 -4.09
C ILE A 39 4.49 6.20 -4.09
N GLY A 40 4.33 5.52 -2.98
CA GLY A 40 4.61 4.11 -2.81
C GLY A 40 4.47 3.71 -1.37
N HIS A 41 4.48 2.42 -1.13
CA HIS A 41 4.31 1.83 0.19
C HIS A 41 5.27 0.65 0.38
N PHE A 42 5.47 0.27 1.63
CA PHE A 42 6.20 -0.95 1.97
C PHE A 42 5.58 -1.64 3.17
N ALA A 43 5.57 -2.95 3.16
CA ALA A 43 5.01 -3.78 4.22
C ALA A 43 5.93 -4.98 4.55
N PRO A 44 6.04 -5.34 5.84
CA PRO A 44 5.40 -4.70 6.99
C PRO A 44 6.14 -3.44 7.45
N TYR A 45 5.45 -2.53 8.13
CA TYR A 45 6.11 -1.49 8.92
C TYR A 45 6.59 -2.10 10.25
N ASN A 46 7.85 -1.86 10.60
CA ASN A 46 8.48 -2.53 11.74
C ASN A 46 8.05 -1.92 13.08
N LEU A 47 7.04 -2.50 13.68
CA LEU A 47 6.52 -2.14 15.00
C LEU A 47 6.71 -3.27 16.00
N SER A 48 6.84 -2.94 17.29
CA SER A 48 6.83 -3.95 18.34
C SER A 48 5.45 -4.61 18.49
N GLU A 49 5.42 -5.84 19.01
CA GLU A 49 4.16 -6.55 19.24
C GLU A 49 3.18 -5.75 20.10
N ASP A 50 3.66 -5.06 21.14
CA ASP A 50 2.83 -4.22 22.02
C ASP A 50 2.18 -3.07 21.26
N VAL A 51 2.89 -2.43 20.34
CA VAL A 51 2.36 -1.35 19.50
C VAL A 51 1.34 -1.89 18.50
N ILE A 52 1.59 -3.06 17.91
CA ILE A 52 0.63 -3.71 17.01
C ILE A 52 -0.68 -4.06 17.74
N GLU A 53 -0.59 -4.58 18.97
CA GLU A 53 -1.78 -4.88 19.78
C GLU A 53 -2.52 -3.61 20.20
N ASP A 54 -1.81 -2.52 20.53
CA ASP A 54 -2.45 -1.22 20.78
C ASP A 54 -3.15 -0.70 19.53
N ALA A 55 -2.52 -0.75 18.35
CA ALA A 55 -3.15 -0.36 17.08
C ALA A 55 -4.40 -1.20 16.78
N LYS A 56 -4.36 -2.51 17.01
CA LYS A 56 -5.55 -3.38 16.90
C LYS A 56 -6.67 -2.96 17.86
N ALA A 57 -6.33 -2.60 19.09
CA ALA A 57 -7.32 -2.17 20.07
C ALA A 57 -7.96 -0.84 19.65
N GLN A 58 -7.17 0.14 19.20
CA GLN A 58 -7.67 1.41 18.66
C GLN A 58 -8.56 1.18 17.42
N LEU A 59 -8.12 0.32 16.51
CA LEU A 59 -8.90 -0.02 15.31
C LEU A 59 -10.24 -0.65 15.66
N ARG A 60 -10.28 -1.64 16.59
CA ARG A 60 -11.54 -2.23 17.05
C ARG A 60 -12.49 -1.19 17.65
N GLY A 61 -11.94 -0.24 18.43
CA GLY A 61 -12.71 0.87 18.99
C GLY A 61 -13.32 1.76 17.93
N ALA A 62 -12.52 2.17 16.93
CA ALA A 62 -12.95 3.01 15.83
C ALA A 62 -13.98 2.32 14.92
N VAL A 63 -13.73 1.07 14.53
CA VAL A 63 -14.65 0.24 13.75
C VAL A 63 -16.01 0.11 14.42
N LYS A 64 -16.01 -0.17 15.73
CA LYS A 64 -17.25 -0.27 16.51
C LYS A 64 -17.99 1.07 16.59
N ALA A 65 -17.27 2.17 16.81
CA ALA A 65 -17.87 3.50 16.91
C ALA A 65 -18.49 3.95 15.57
N MET A 66 -17.87 3.59 14.45
CA MET A 66 -18.35 3.90 13.10
C MET A 66 -19.36 2.88 12.57
N GLN A 67 -19.62 1.79 13.28
CA GLN A 67 -20.51 0.69 12.88
C GLN A 67 -20.08 0.05 11.55
N LEU A 68 -18.76 -0.03 11.31
CA LEU A 68 -18.22 -0.70 10.13
C LEU A 68 -18.18 -2.21 10.35
N ASP A 69 -18.61 -2.95 9.34
CA ASP A 69 -18.52 -4.41 9.32
C ASP A 69 -18.45 -4.93 7.87
N ASN A 70 -17.93 -6.13 7.72
CA ASN A 70 -17.86 -6.83 6.44
C ASN A 70 -17.20 -6.01 5.32
N CYS A 71 -16.05 -5.38 5.64
CA CYS A 71 -15.33 -4.54 4.69
C CYS A 71 -13.82 -4.54 4.95
N ALA A 72 -13.10 -4.18 3.88
CA ALA A 72 -11.71 -3.75 3.98
C ALA A 72 -11.60 -2.43 4.76
N ILE A 73 -10.48 -2.24 5.42
CA ILE A 73 -10.17 -1.01 6.17
C ILE A 73 -8.80 -0.50 5.72
N ASN A 74 -8.73 0.80 5.42
CA ASN A 74 -7.50 1.57 5.40
C ASN A 74 -7.53 2.50 6.61
N ALA A 75 -6.48 2.48 7.41
CA ALA A 75 -6.37 3.33 8.59
C ALA A 75 -4.99 3.98 8.65
N ASP A 76 -4.97 5.23 9.12
CA ASP A 76 -3.75 5.98 9.38
C ASP A 76 -3.63 6.24 10.88
N PHE A 77 -2.42 6.09 11.39
CA PHE A 77 -2.10 6.17 12.81
C PHE A 77 -0.93 7.11 13.07
N ILE A 78 -0.92 7.69 14.27
CA ILE A 78 0.30 8.27 14.86
C ILE A 78 0.76 7.40 16.02
N LEU A 79 2.05 7.07 16.02
CA LEU A 79 2.75 6.42 17.12
C LEU A 79 3.45 7.49 17.98
N LYS A 80 3.10 7.54 19.26
CA LYS A 80 3.75 8.38 20.27
C LYS A 80 3.88 7.64 21.59
N ASP A 81 5.08 7.59 22.14
CA ASP A 81 5.36 6.97 23.45
C ASP A 81 4.81 5.53 23.56
N ASN A 82 4.99 4.70 22.51
CA ASN A 82 4.47 3.35 22.36
C ASN A 82 2.92 3.24 22.41
N LYS A 83 2.21 4.33 22.13
CA LYS A 83 0.76 4.36 21.97
C LYS A 83 0.39 4.82 20.58
N THR A 84 -0.67 4.24 20.05
CA THR A 84 -1.20 4.58 18.73
C THR A 84 -2.46 5.43 18.83
N TYR A 85 -2.59 6.36 17.91
CA TYR A 85 -3.75 7.24 17.78
C TYR A 85 -4.25 7.12 16.35
N VAL A 86 -5.52 6.77 16.18
CA VAL A 86 -6.16 6.75 14.86
C VAL A 86 -6.31 8.18 14.36
N LEU A 87 -5.77 8.47 13.17
CA LEU A 87 -5.96 9.73 12.46
C LEU A 87 -7.16 9.66 11.54
N GLU A 88 -7.16 8.66 10.67
CA GLU A 88 -8.20 8.45 9.67
C GLU A 88 -8.51 6.96 9.57
N LEU A 89 -9.77 6.64 9.23
CA LEU A 89 -10.22 5.29 8.97
C LEU A 89 -11.24 5.30 7.85
N GLY A 90 -10.95 4.56 6.79
CA GLY A 90 -11.84 4.37 5.64
C GLY A 90 -12.29 2.91 5.54
N GLY A 91 -13.60 2.68 5.35
CA GLY A 91 -14.18 1.35 5.09
C GLY A 91 -13.93 0.87 3.65
N ARG A 92 -12.69 0.87 3.23
CA ARG A 92 -12.21 0.44 1.89
C ARG A 92 -10.76 -0.02 1.97
N CYS A 93 -10.27 -0.71 0.94
CA CYS A 93 -8.82 -0.93 0.80
C CYS A 93 -8.10 0.38 0.47
N GLY A 94 -6.82 0.45 0.81
CA GLY A 94 -5.93 1.54 0.44
C GLY A 94 -5.70 1.60 -1.08
N ALA A 95 -5.26 2.77 -1.55
CA ALA A 95 -4.85 2.98 -2.93
C ALA A 95 -3.34 2.70 -3.10
N THR A 96 -2.81 3.00 -4.29
CA THR A 96 -1.36 2.99 -4.56
C THR A 96 -0.72 1.63 -4.26
N CYS A 97 -1.34 0.55 -4.79
CA CYS A 97 -0.92 -0.86 -4.68
C CYS A 97 -1.06 -1.49 -3.27
N LEU A 98 -1.72 -0.85 -2.30
CA LEU A 98 -1.86 -1.42 -0.94
C LEU A 98 -2.65 -2.73 -0.90
N ALA A 99 -3.58 -2.94 -1.83
CA ALA A 99 -4.31 -4.20 -1.93
C ALA A 99 -3.40 -5.33 -2.45
N GLU A 100 -2.55 -5.05 -3.43
CA GLU A 100 -1.54 -5.94 -3.98
C GLU A 100 -0.50 -6.29 -2.90
N LEU A 101 0.02 -5.29 -2.18
CA LEU A 101 0.96 -5.49 -1.09
C LEU A 101 0.38 -6.39 0.01
N THR A 102 -0.89 -6.19 0.37
CA THR A 102 -1.61 -7.03 1.33
C THR A 102 -1.74 -8.47 0.82
N SER A 103 -2.06 -8.62 -0.47
CA SER A 103 -2.17 -9.93 -1.12
C SER A 103 -0.85 -10.69 -1.11
N ILE A 104 0.25 -10.01 -1.47
CA ILE A 104 1.60 -10.59 -1.47
C ILE A 104 2.02 -10.98 -0.05
N TYR A 105 1.81 -10.08 0.93
CA TYR A 105 2.24 -10.29 2.30
C TYR A 105 1.61 -11.53 2.93
N TYR A 106 0.28 -11.69 2.78
CA TYR A 106 -0.44 -12.82 3.37
C TYR A 106 -0.56 -14.03 2.46
N GLY A 107 -0.27 -13.89 1.17
CA GLY A 107 -0.37 -14.99 0.18
C GLY A 107 -1.80 -15.38 -0.18
N PHE A 108 -2.77 -14.47 -0.09
CA PHE A 108 -4.14 -14.61 -0.57
C PHE A 108 -4.49 -13.47 -1.54
N ASP A 109 -5.53 -13.61 -2.33
CA ASP A 109 -6.07 -12.53 -3.17
C ASP A 109 -6.98 -11.62 -2.34
N TYR A 110 -6.53 -10.39 -2.03
CA TYR A 110 -7.28 -9.46 -1.20
C TYR A 110 -8.53 -8.94 -1.90
N TYR A 111 -8.48 -8.74 -3.21
CA TYR A 111 -9.65 -8.36 -4.01
C TYR A 111 -10.72 -9.46 -4.00
N GLU A 112 -10.31 -10.74 -4.09
CA GLU A 112 -11.24 -11.86 -3.94
C GLU A 112 -11.96 -11.81 -2.58
N LYS A 113 -11.23 -11.51 -1.49
CA LYS A 113 -11.83 -11.40 -0.15
C LYS A 113 -12.86 -10.27 -0.07
N ILE A 114 -12.54 -9.12 -0.65
CA ILE A 114 -13.45 -7.97 -0.74
C ILE A 114 -14.70 -8.33 -1.53
N LEU A 115 -14.55 -8.94 -2.70
CA LEU A 115 -15.66 -9.31 -3.59
C LEU A 115 -16.57 -10.37 -2.95
N LYS A 116 -16.00 -11.43 -2.37
CA LYS A 116 -16.78 -12.45 -1.65
C LYS A 116 -17.62 -11.84 -0.54
N THR A 117 -17.01 -10.99 0.27
CA THR A 117 -17.72 -10.32 1.36
C THR A 117 -18.84 -9.42 0.84
N ALA A 118 -18.63 -8.69 -0.25
CA ALA A 118 -19.65 -7.86 -0.88
C ALA A 118 -20.83 -8.68 -1.46
N LEU A 119 -20.58 -9.92 -1.84
CA LEU A 119 -21.59 -10.88 -2.30
C LEU A 119 -22.29 -11.62 -1.15
N GLY A 120 -21.90 -11.38 0.11
CA GLY A 120 -22.41 -12.07 1.29
C GLY A 120 -21.84 -13.49 1.47
N GLU A 121 -20.71 -13.78 0.82
CA GLU A 121 -19.98 -15.04 0.97
C GLU A 121 -18.90 -14.92 2.04
N ASP A 122 -18.53 -16.06 2.63
CA ASP A 122 -17.40 -16.10 3.59
C ASP A 122 -16.08 -15.85 2.87
N PRO A 123 -15.33 -14.79 3.22
CA PRO A 123 -14.02 -14.52 2.64
C PRO A 123 -12.96 -15.58 3.00
N ALA A 124 -13.19 -16.37 4.05
CA ALA A 124 -12.35 -17.49 4.48
C ALA A 124 -10.84 -17.09 4.58
N PHE A 125 -10.51 -16.17 5.49
CA PHE A 125 -9.12 -15.79 5.72
C PHE A 125 -8.30 -16.95 6.29
N THR A 126 -7.16 -17.25 5.65
CA THR A 126 -6.18 -18.23 6.13
C THR A 126 -4.79 -17.58 6.14
N PHE A 127 -3.98 -17.90 7.15
CA PHE A 127 -2.64 -17.35 7.35
C PHE A 127 -1.62 -18.49 7.49
N ASP A 128 -1.71 -19.47 6.61
CA ASP A 128 -0.92 -20.70 6.58
C ASP A 128 0.34 -20.59 5.71
N LYS A 129 0.50 -19.49 4.98
CA LYS A 129 1.68 -19.21 4.15
C LYS A 129 2.67 -18.32 4.90
N PRO A 130 3.96 -18.40 4.55
CA PRO A 130 4.95 -17.44 5.03
C PRO A 130 4.56 -16.01 4.64
N PHE A 131 4.74 -15.07 5.55
CA PHE A 131 4.56 -13.65 5.25
C PHE A 131 5.73 -13.15 4.40
N VAL A 132 5.40 -12.45 3.29
CA VAL A 132 6.37 -12.01 2.31
C VAL A 132 6.48 -10.49 2.31
N PRO A 133 7.58 -9.92 2.85
CA PRO A 133 7.83 -8.49 2.79
C PRO A 133 7.85 -7.97 1.35
N ASN A 134 7.32 -6.76 1.16
CA ASN A 134 7.15 -6.21 -0.18
C ASN A 134 7.16 -4.68 -0.15
N ALA A 135 7.34 -4.08 -1.33
CA ALA A 135 7.33 -2.65 -1.51
C ALA A 135 6.79 -2.29 -2.90
N SER A 136 6.21 -1.10 -3.03
CA SER A 136 5.73 -0.54 -4.29
C SER A 136 6.17 0.90 -4.47
N HIS A 137 6.23 1.36 -5.71
CA HIS A 137 6.44 2.76 -6.03
C HIS A 137 5.74 3.12 -7.34
N LEU A 138 5.21 4.34 -7.43
CA LEU A 138 4.61 4.85 -8.65
C LEU A 138 5.70 5.22 -9.67
N LEU A 139 5.42 4.98 -10.93
CA LEU A 139 6.14 5.60 -12.04
C LEU A 139 5.52 6.97 -12.33
N MET A 140 6.36 7.99 -12.49
CA MET A 140 5.92 9.38 -12.54
C MET A 140 6.68 10.17 -13.61
N SER A 141 6.03 11.14 -14.24
CA SER A 141 6.69 12.13 -15.07
C SER A 141 7.11 13.38 -14.26
N ASN A 142 8.28 13.93 -14.58
CA ASN A 142 8.75 15.19 -14.02
C ASN A 142 8.33 16.44 -14.84
N LYS A 143 7.57 16.23 -15.94
CA LYS A 143 7.03 17.27 -16.82
C LYS A 143 5.74 16.85 -17.48
N ASP A 144 4.96 17.81 -17.96
CA ASP A 144 3.85 17.57 -18.86
C ASP A 144 4.36 17.23 -20.26
N GLY A 145 3.61 16.43 -21.01
CA GLY A 145 3.97 16.11 -22.39
C GLY A 145 3.34 14.83 -22.91
N ILE A 146 3.88 14.34 -24.03
CA ILE A 146 3.45 13.12 -24.70
C ILE A 146 4.49 12.02 -24.47
N ILE A 147 4.05 10.84 -24.06
CA ILE A 147 4.95 9.67 -23.96
C ILE A 147 5.43 9.28 -25.36
N LYS A 148 6.74 9.24 -25.54
CA LYS A 148 7.38 8.77 -26.78
C LYS A 148 7.72 7.31 -26.73
N SER A 149 8.27 6.86 -25.61
CA SER A 149 8.61 5.45 -25.37
C SER A 149 8.54 5.11 -23.90
N GLN A 150 8.30 3.85 -23.63
CA GLN A 150 8.35 3.21 -22.33
C GLN A 150 9.07 1.88 -22.51
N THR A 151 10.06 1.62 -21.69
CA THR A 151 10.82 0.37 -21.77
C THR A 151 11.20 -0.10 -20.39
N ASP A 152 10.88 -1.35 -20.11
CA ASP A 152 11.39 -2.04 -18.93
C ASP A 152 12.63 -2.86 -19.37
N HIS A 153 13.79 -2.52 -18.79
CA HIS A 153 15.07 -3.19 -19.01
C HIS A 153 15.43 -4.17 -17.90
N ASN A 154 14.49 -4.48 -17.01
CA ASN A 154 14.70 -5.48 -15.98
C ASN A 154 14.84 -6.87 -16.60
N GLU A 155 15.82 -7.62 -16.14
CA GLU A 155 15.89 -9.04 -16.44
C GLU A 155 14.80 -9.79 -15.65
N PRO A 156 14.31 -10.94 -16.18
CA PRO A 156 13.33 -11.75 -15.47
C PRO A 156 13.77 -12.07 -14.03
N ASN A 157 12.94 -11.69 -13.06
CA ASN A 157 13.20 -11.88 -11.64
C ASN A 157 11.87 -12.10 -10.91
N ASP A 158 11.70 -13.26 -10.30
CA ASP A 158 10.46 -13.63 -9.58
C ASP A 158 10.14 -12.71 -8.39
N ASN A 159 11.11 -11.92 -7.93
CA ASN A 159 10.96 -10.94 -6.87
C ASN A 159 10.55 -9.54 -7.38
N ILE A 160 10.62 -9.28 -8.67
CA ILE A 160 9.91 -8.17 -9.32
C ILE A 160 8.51 -8.71 -9.62
N TYR A 161 7.55 -8.36 -8.74
CA TYR A 161 6.22 -8.91 -8.83
C TYR A 161 5.45 -8.33 -10.02
N GLU A 162 5.61 -7.02 -10.26
CA GLU A 162 4.91 -6.31 -11.32
C GLU A 162 5.66 -5.04 -11.73
N VAL A 163 5.68 -4.75 -13.01
CA VAL A 163 5.98 -3.45 -13.62
C VAL A 163 4.84 -3.15 -14.57
N GLU A 164 4.01 -2.17 -14.26
CA GLU A 164 2.85 -1.82 -15.06
C GLU A 164 2.93 -0.37 -15.54
N PHE A 165 2.53 -0.15 -16.79
CA PHE A 165 2.36 1.17 -17.38
C PHE A 165 0.87 1.45 -17.60
N ASP A 166 0.34 2.50 -16.97
CA ASP A 166 -1.07 2.91 -17.08
C ASP A 166 -1.38 3.58 -18.44
N TYR A 167 -0.34 4.01 -19.17
CA TYR A 167 -0.40 4.74 -20.43
C TYR A 167 0.46 4.07 -21.49
N GLN A 168 0.33 4.51 -22.74
CA GLN A 168 1.11 4.00 -23.89
C GLN A 168 1.77 5.15 -24.66
N PRO A 169 2.76 4.87 -25.51
CA PRO A 169 3.34 5.88 -26.41
C PRO A 169 2.25 6.57 -27.24
N GLY A 170 2.25 7.91 -27.20
CA GLY A 170 1.25 8.78 -27.83
C GLY A 170 0.26 9.40 -26.84
N ASP A 171 0.15 8.89 -25.62
CA ASP A 171 -0.72 9.44 -24.60
C ASP A 171 -0.12 10.71 -23.96
N GLU A 172 -0.99 11.62 -23.56
CA GLU A 172 -0.65 12.82 -22.82
C GLU A 172 -0.55 12.49 -21.32
N VAL A 173 0.50 12.96 -20.68
CA VAL A 173 0.74 12.80 -19.24
C VAL A 173 1.08 14.12 -18.59
N HIS A 174 0.84 14.18 -17.30
CA HIS A 174 1.11 15.38 -16.49
C HIS A 174 2.31 15.18 -15.58
N LYS A 175 3.02 16.29 -15.32
CA LYS A 175 3.98 16.31 -14.23
C LYS A 175 3.29 15.87 -12.94
N PHE A 176 3.94 14.97 -12.21
CA PHE A 176 3.36 14.42 -11.00
C PHE A 176 3.13 15.50 -9.92
N HIS A 177 1.92 15.53 -9.39
CA HIS A 177 1.46 16.34 -8.26
C HIS A 177 0.52 15.58 -7.33
N VAL A 178 -0.30 14.70 -7.90
CA VAL A 178 -1.34 13.94 -7.19
C VAL A 178 -1.41 12.53 -7.74
N GLY A 179 -1.92 11.58 -6.97
CA GLY A 179 -2.00 10.17 -7.34
C GLY A 179 -2.49 9.88 -8.78
N PRO A 180 -3.55 10.54 -9.28
CA PRO A 180 -4.00 10.37 -10.66
C PRO A 180 -3.00 10.73 -11.78
N HIS A 181 -1.92 11.46 -11.45
CA HIS A 181 -0.84 11.77 -12.41
C HIS A 181 0.23 10.67 -12.49
N ARG A 182 0.03 9.54 -11.83
CA ARG A 182 0.92 8.37 -12.00
C ARG A 182 0.84 7.90 -13.45
N ILE A 183 1.91 7.32 -13.94
CA ILE A 183 2.01 6.73 -15.27
C ILE A 183 2.24 5.23 -15.24
N GLY A 184 2.27 4.65 -14.06
CA GLY A 184 2.43 3.24 -13.81
C GLY A 184 2.91 2.98 -12.38
N HIS A 185 3.33 1.75 -12.13
CA HIS A 185 3.90 1.37 -10.84
C HIS A 185 4.85 0.18 -10.96
N ILE A 186 5.64 -0.02 -9.91
CA ILE A 186 6.48 -1.20 -9.70
C ILE A 186 6.15 -1.79 -8.35
N ILE A 187 6.08 -3.12 -8.27
CA ILE A 187 5.93 -3.87 -7.02
C ILE A 187 7.05 -4.91 -6.94
N THR A 188 7.71 -4.96 -5.79
CA THR A 188 8.74 -5.95 -5.49
C THR A 188 8.46 -6.67 -4.18
N LYS A 189 9.06 -7.85 -4.02
CA LYS A 189 9.02 -8.66 -2.79
C LYS A 189 10.42 -9.17 -2.46
N GLY A 190 10.62 -9.60 -1.22
CA GLY A 190 11.91 -10.10 -0.77
C GLY A 190 11.80 -11.04 0.42
N GLU A 191 12.91 -11.66 0.80
CA GLU A 191 12.99 -12.44 2.04
C GLU A 191 12.92 -11.51 3.27
N THR A 192 13.48 -10.31 3.12
CA THR A 192 13.39 -9.23 4.10
C THR A 192 12.79 -7.98 3.45
N LEU A 193 12.33 -7.05 4.27
CA LEU A 193 11.84 -5.75 3.79
C LEU A 193 12.97 -4.96 3.09
N GLU A 194 14.19 -5.02 3.63
CA GLU A 194 15.36 -4.37 3.05
C GLU A 194 15.65 -4.90 1.64
N ASP A 195 15.55 -6.23 1.43
CA ASP A 195 15.72 -6.83 0.11
C ASP A 195 14.65 -6.36 -0.88
N ALA A 196 13.37 -6.33 -0.45
CA ALA A 196 12.28 -5.85 -1.28
C ALA A 196 12.46 -4.39 -1.69
N GLN A 197 12.80 -3.51 -0.72
CA GLN A 197 13.02 -2.08 -0.96
C GLN A 197 14.25 -1.82 -1.84
N LYS A 198 15.36 -2.54 -1.61
CA LYS A 198 16.55 -2.43 -2.44
C LYS A 198 16.25 -2.82 -3.89
N LEU A 199 15.59 -3.96 -4.08
CA LEU A 199 15.21 -4.42 -5.42
C LEU A 199 14.25 -3.44 -6.10
N LEU A 200 13.33 -2.80 -5.35
CA LEU A 200 12.41 -1.80 -5.88
C LEU A 200 13.16 -0.66 -6.56
N PHE A 201 14.12 -0.05 -5.86
CA PHE A 201 14.88 1.07 -6.42
C PHE A 201 15.80 0.64 -7.56
N GLU A 202 16.44 -0.54 -7.45
CA GLU A 202 17.23 -1.11 -8.55
C GLU A 202 16.39 -1.40 -9.80
N ALA A 203 15.14 -1.82 -9.62
CA ALA A 203 14.21 -2.08 -10.73
C ALA A 203 13.70 -0.76 -11.33
N MET A 204 13.41 0.24 -10.51
CA MET A 204 13.00 1.58 -10.98
C MET A 204 14.06 2.22 -11.87
N ASP A 205 15.34 2.10 -11.52
CA ASP A 205 16.47 2.65 -12.29
C ASP A 205 16.59 2.03 -13.70
N LYS A 206 15.96 0.89 -13.93
CA LYS A 206 15.94 0.17 -15.22
C LYS A 206 14.67 0.41 -16.04
N VAL A 207 13.74 1.21 -15.53
CA VAL A 207 12.55 1.62 -16.29
C VAL A 207 12.81 2.97 -16.94
N GLU A 208 12.76 2.99 -18.26
CA GLU A 208 12.94 4.20 -19.05
C GLU A 208 11.60 4.70 -19.59
N ILE A 209 11.27 5.96 -19.31
CA ILE A 209 10.07 6.63 -19.84
C ILE A 209 10.49 7.96 -20.43
N VAL A 210 10.30 8.10 -21.75
CA VAL A 210 10.61 9.33 -22.49
C VAL A 210 9.33 10.11 -22.72
N VAL A 211 9.26 11.31 -22.16
CA VAL A 211 8.15 12.26 -22.39
C VAL A 211 8.69 13.48 -23.14
N GLU A 212 7.99 13.97 -24.16
CA GLU A 212 8.32 15.18 -24.93
C GLU A 212 7.18 16.20 -24.90
#